data_e27d5d04018e4cc85232e2148630ef53
#
_entry.id   e27d5d04018e4cc85232e2148630ef53
#
_cell.length_a   1.000
_cell.length_b   1.000
_cell.length_c   1.000
_cell.angle_alpha   90.00
_cell.angle_beta   90.00
_cell.angle_gamma   90.00
#
_symmetry.space_group_name_H-M   'P 1'
#
loop_
_entity.id
_entity.type
_entity.pdbx_description
1 polymer ?
#
loop_
_entity_poly.entity_id
_entity_poly.type
_entity_poly.pdbx_seq_one_letter_code
_entity_poly.pdbx_strand_id
1 'polypeptide(L)'
;MPSAIVEVRRHYPPEQETYLLESVHDAIVRAFEVSPVHRNATLVVHAPHRFIGRTDCPDPERLTNVSIFLLPGRSVEAKRRLYRLLTESFAVVGIPPECVLIRLFELPAENFGVRGGQALCDVDLGYSVDV
;
A
#
# COMPACT_ATOMS: atom_id res chain seq x y z
N MET A 1 -6.25 9.92 5.27
CA MET A 1 -6.38 9.56 3.85
C MET A 1 -5.13 8.81 3.40
N PRO A 2 -5.09 7.47 3.44
CA PRO A 2 -3.94 6.73 2.95
C PRO A 2 -3.86 6.76 1.43
N SER A 3 -2.65 6.85 0.91
CA SER A 3 -2.40 6.67 -0.51
C SER A 3 -1.25 5.69 -0.68
N ALA A 4 -1.36 4.80 -1.66
CA ALA A 4 -0.41 3.73 -1.85
C ALA A 4 0.19 3.75 -3.26
N ILE A 5 1.47 3.39 -3.34
CA ILE A 5 2.15 3.15 -4.61
C ILE A 5 2.68 1.72 -4.54
N VAL A 6 2.29 0.91 -5.51
CA VAL A 6 2.79 -0.45 -5.68
C VAL A 6 3.77 -0.43 -6.84
N GLU A 7 5.00 -0.86 -6.57
CA GLU A 7 6.04 -0.90 -7.58
C GLU A 7 6.43 -2.35 -7.83
N VAL A 8 6.39 -2.76 -9.10
CA VAL A 8 6.69 -4.14 -9.50
C VAL A 8 7.77 -4.14 -10.58
N ARG A 9 8.42 -5.29 -10.73
CA ARG A 9 9.54 -5.46 -11.65
C ARG A 9 9.15 -6.15 -12.96
N ARG A 10 7.88 -6.56 -13.07
CA ARG A 10 7.38 -7.28 -14.26
C ARG A 10 5.95 -6.86 -14.56
N HIS A 11 5.54 -7.09 -15.79
CA HIS A 11 4.16 -6.92 -16.19
C HIS A 11 3.30 -8.07 -15.67
N TYR A 12 2.10 -7.73 -15.25
CA TYR A 12 1.04 -8.67 -14.89
C TYR A 12 -0.12 -8.46 -15.86
N PRO A 13 -0.95 -9.47 -16.11
CA PRO A 13 -2.18 -9.25 -16.89
C PRO A 13 -3.05 -8.18 -16.22
N PRO A 14 -3.83 -7.40 -17.00
CA PRO A 14 -4.64 -6.30 -16.43
C PRO A 14 -5.52 -6.69 -15.25
N GLU A 15 -6.10 -7.88 -15.26
CA GLU A 15 -6.94 -8.35 -14.16
C GLU A 15 -6.14 -8.60 -12.87
N GLN A 16 -4.88 -9.02 -13.01
CA GLN A 16 -4.01 -9.18 -11.84
C GLN A 16 -3.51 -7.84 -11.33
N GLU A 17 -3.27 -6.88 -12.21
CA GLU A 17 -2.92 -5.52 -11.80
C GLU A 17 -4.06 -4.88 -11.02
N THR A 18 -5.28 -5.01 -11.50
CA THR A 18 -6.46 -4.55 -10.78
C THR A 18 -6.58 -5.24 -9.42
N TYR A 19 -6.35 -6.55 -9.39
CA TYR A 19 -6.39 -7.33 -8.14
C TYR A 19 -5.36 -6.81 -7.13
N LEU A 20 -4.13 -6.53 -7.57
CA LEU A 20 -3.08 -6.01 -6.69
C LEU A 20 -3.51 -4.69 -6.04
N LEU A 21 -4.03 -3.75 -6.82
CA LEU A 21 -4.46 -2.45 -6.32
C LEU A 21 -5.67 -2.57 -5.40
N GLU A 22 -6.65 -3.38 -5.77
CA GLU A 22 -7.82 -3.62 -4.91
C GLU A 22 -7.42 -4.30 -3.61
N SER A 23 -6.44 -5.21 -3.65
CA SER A 23 -5.92 -5.89 -2.45
C SER A 23 -5.27 -4.92 -1.48
N VAL A 24 -4.51 -3.94 -1.99
CA VAL A 24 -3.89 -2.91 -1.16
C VAL A 24 -4.97 -2.06 -0.49
N HIS A 25 -5.95 -1.62 -1.25
CA HIS A 25 -7.06 -0.84 -0.72
C HIS A 25 -7.83 -1.62 0.36
N ASP A 26 -8.19 -2.87 0.05
CA ASP A 26 -8.91 -3.73 0.99
C ASP A 26 -8.12 -3.97 2.27
N ALA A 27 -6.83 -4.23 2.16
CA ALA A 27 -5.96 -4.43 3.32
C ALA A 27 -5.91 -3.19 4.22
N ILE A 28 -5.81 -2.01 3.62
CA ILE A 28 -5.80 -0.75 4.36
C ILE A 28 -7.14 -0.55 5.09
N VAL A 29 -8.25 -0.78 4.40
CA VAL A 29 -9.58 -0.67 5.01
C VAL A 29 -9.73 -1.62 6.20
N ARG A 30 -9.33 -2.87 6.02
CA ARG A 30 -9.48 -3.90 7.05
C ARG A 30 -8.53 -3.72 8.23
N ALA A 31 -7.30 -3.29 7.97
CA ALA A 31 -6.30 -3.14 9.02
C ALA A 31 -6.45 -1.81 9.77
N PHE A 32 -6.80 -0.74 9.08
CA PHE A 32 -6.80 0.61 9.62
C PHE A 32 -8.19 1.20 9.79
N GLU A 33 -9.23 0.46 9.43
CA GLU A 33 -10.64 0.86 9.62
C GLU A 33 -10.95 2.22 8.99
N VAL A 34 -10.34 2.50 7.83
CA VAL A 34 -10.65 3.71 7.08
C VAL A 34 -11.91 3.52 6.25
N SER A 35 -12.51 4.65 5.81
CA SER A 35 -13.67 4.58 4.94
C SER A 35 -13.31 3.96 3.58
N PRO A 36 -14.12 2.99 3.09
CA PRO A 36 -13.84 2.36 1.78
C PRO A 36 -13.86 3.32 0.60
N VAL A 37 -14.43 4.52 0.74
CA VAL A 37 -14.45 5.51 -0.34
C VAL A 37 -13.13 6.25 -0.49
N HIS A 38 -12.25 6.16 0.50
CA HIS A 38 -10.93 6.79 0.44
C HIS A 38 -9.96 5.87 -0.31
N ARG A 39 -10.09 5.85 -1.62
CA ARG A 39 -9.33 4.98 -2.51
C ARG A 39 -8.23 5.78 -3.20
N ASN A 40 -6.98 5.36 -3.02
CA ASN A 40 -5.86 5.94 -3.74
C ASN A 40 -4.71 4.93 -3.77
N ALA A 41 -4.60 4.21 -4.87
CA ALA A 41 -3.52 3.26 -5.09
C ALA A 41 -3.13 3.28 -6.56
N THR A 42 -1.84 3.34 -6.82
CA THR A 42 -1.28 3.35 -8.18
C THR A 42 -0.28 2.21 -8.33
N LEU A 43 -0.13 1.73 -9.56
CA LEU A 43 0.84 0.70 -9.91
C LEU A 43 1.89 1.28 -10.83
N VAL A 44 3.17 1.04 -10.50
CA VAL A 44 4.30 1.42 -11.35
C VAL A 44 5.04 0.16 -11.73
N VAL A 45 5.19 -0.07 -13.03
CA VAL A 45 5.94 -1.21 -13.56
C VAL A 45 7.30 -0.71 -14.00
N HIS A 46 8.35 -1.24 -13.38
CA HIS A 46 9.72 -0.88 -13.72
C HIS A 46 10.35 -1.93 -14.64
N ALA A 47 11.17 -1.48 -15.57
CA ALA A 47 12.03 -2.39 -16.29
C ALA A 47 12.99 -3.09 -15.31
N PRO A 48 13.31 -4.39 -15.49
CA PRO A 48 14.10 -5.14 -14.51
C PRO A 48 15.45 -4.50 -14.15
N HIS A 49 16.10 -3.85 -15.10
CA HIS A 49 17.39 -3.20 -14.86
C HIS A 49 17.29 -1.91 -14.02
N ARG A 50 16.05 -1.44 -13.74
CA ARG A 50 15.76 -0.24 -12.96
C ARG A 50 15.21 -0.55 -11.57
N PHE A 51 15.15 -1.82 -11.21
CA PHE A 51 14.59 -2.24 -9.94
C PHE A 51 15.45 -3.35 -9.37
N ILE A 52 16.37 -3.00 -8.50
CA ILE A 52 17.15 -3.99 -7.77
C ILE A 52 16.55 -4.19 -6.38
N GLY A 53 16.67 -5.39 -5.88
CA GLY A 53 16.19 -5.74 -4.55
C GLY A 53 17.03 -6.87 -3.97
N ARG A 54 16.52 -7.51 -2.93
CA ARG A 54 17.22 -8.62 -2.28
C ARG A 54 17.54 -9.71 -3.28
N THR A 55 18.75 -10.25 -3.18
CA THR A 55 19.18 -11.37 -4.04
C THR A 55 18.75 -12.73 -3.49
N ASP A 56 18.34 -12.79 -2.22
CA ASP A 56 17.91 -14.01 -1.55
C ASP A 56 16.40 -14.25 -1.59
N CYS A 57 15.67 -13.46 -2.35
CA CYS A 57 14.24 -13.68 -2.56
C CYS A 57 14.08 -14.86 -3.56
N PRO A 58 13.07 -15.75 -3.34
CA PRO A 58 12.91 -16.96 -4.16
C PRO A 58 12.71 -16.70 -5.65
N ASP A 59 12.08 -15.57 -5.98
CA ASP A 59 11.81 -15.20 -7.37
C ASP A 59 12.05 -13.69 -7.55
N PRO A 60 13.26 -13.27 -7.95
CA PRO A 60 13.58 -11.84 -8.11
C PRO A 60 12.68 -11.10 -9.09
N GLU A 61 12.09 -11.79 -10.06
CA GLU A 61 11.13 -11.16 -10.99
C GLU A 61 9.83 -10.76 -10.30
N ARG A 62 9.58 -11.28 -9.10
CA ARG A 62 8.39 -10.96 -8.30
C ARG A 62 8.64 -9.89 -7.24
N LEU A 63 9.80 -9.26 -7.23
CA LEU A 63 10.07 -8.17 -6.29
C LEU A 63 8.97 -7.11 -6.38
N THR A 64 8.42 -6.77 -5.21
CA THR A 64 7.27 -5.88 -5.10
C THR A 64 7.47 -4.97 -3.91
N ASN A 65 7.42 -3.66 -4.14
CA ASN A 65 7.50 -2.65 -3.08
C ASN A 65 6.14 -1.96 -2.96
N VAL A 66 5.65 -1.85 -1.74
CA VAL A 66 4.43 -1.11 -1.44
C VAL A 66 4.81 0.04 -0.52
N SER A 67 4.55 1.26 -0.96
CA SER A 67 4.76 2.48 -0.17
C SER A 67 3.40 3.07 0.15
N ILE A 68 3.12 3.31 1.42
CA ILE A 68 1.84 3.85 1.86
C ILE A 68 2.10 5.13 2.65
N PHE A 69 1.46 6.20 2.22
CA PHE A 69 1.53 7.52 2.86
C PHE A 69 0.24 7.71 3.65
N LEU A 70 0.37 7.99 4.94
CA LEU A 70 -0.78 8.00 5.84
C LEU A 70 -0.54 8.91 7.04
N LEU A 71 -1.60 9.18 7.79
CA LEU A 71 -1.51 9.88 9.06
C LEU A 71 -0.94 8.95 10.13
N PRO A 72 -0.19 9.50 11.10
CA PRO A 72 0.24 8.72 12.25
C PRO A 72 -0.94 8.36 13.15
N GLY A 73 -0.75 7.41 14.05
CA GLY A 73 -1.73 7.05 15.07
C GLY A 73 -2.04 5.57 15.17
N ARG A 74 -1.70 4.77 14.15
CA ARG A 74 -1.99 3.32 14.17
C ARG A 74 -1.04 2.59 15.08
N SER A 75 -1.56 1.59 15.77
CA SER A 75 -0.77 0.71 16.62
C SER A 75 0.13 -0.22 15.79
N VAL A 76 1.16 -0.76 16.45
CA VAL A 76 2.01 -1.78 15.81
C VAL A 76 1.18 -3.00 15.43
N GLU A 77 0.17 -3.36 16.22
CA GLU A 77 -0.70 -4.50 15.91
C GLU A 77 -1.51 -4.26 14.64
N ALA A 78 -2.03 -3.05 14.43
CA ALA A 78 -2.73 -2.70 13.19
C ALA A 78 -1.78 -2.78 11.99
N LYS A 79 -0.53 -2.31 12.16
CA LYS A 79 0.49 -2.38 11.10
C LYS A 79 0.85 -3.84 10.78
N ARG A 80 0.97 -4.68 11.80
CA ARG A 80 1.21 -6.13 11.59
C ARG A 80 0.06 -6.78 10.81
N ARG A 81 -1.19 -6.41 11.11
CA ARG A 81 -2.34 -6.89 10.34
C ARG A 81 -2.24 -6.49 8.88
N LEU A 82 -1.88 -5.24 8.63
CA LEU A 82 -1.71 -4.75 7.26
C LEU A 82 -0.67 -5.57 6.50
N TYR A 83 0.49 -5.79 7.09
CA TYR A 83 1.58 -6.52 6.43
C TYR A 83 1.15 -7.96 6.11
N ARG A 84 0.47 -8.63 7.04
CA ARG A 84 -0.02 -9.97 6.83
C ARG A 84 -1.06 -10.03 5.72
N LEU A 85 -2.04 -9.12 5.75
CA LEU A 85 -3.10 -9.09 4.74
C LEU A 85 -2.53 -8.84 3.34
N LEU A 86 -1.57 -7.94 3.21
CA LEU A 86 -0.93 -7.65 1.93
C LEU A 86 -0.18 -8.87 1.39
N THR A 87 0.65 -9.50 2.21
CA THR A 87 1.45 -10.64 1.77
C THR A 87 0.58 -11.84 1.42
N GLU A 88 -0.49 -12.09 2.19
CA GLU A 88 -1.45 -13.15 1.89
C GLU A 88 -2.16 -12.90 0.55
N SER A 89 -2.60 -11.67 0.31
CA SER A 89 -3.28 -11.31 -0.94
C SER A 89 -2.36 -11.41 -2.14
N PHE A 90 -1.12 -10.97 -1.99
CA PHE A 90 -0.15 -11.00 -3.09
C PHE A 90 0.28 -12.43 -3.44
N ALA A 91 0.28 -13.33 -2.47
CA ALA A 91 0.59 -14.74 -2.72
C ALA A 91 -0.40 -15.39 -3.70
N VAL A 92 -1.62 -14.89 -3.76
CA VAL A 92 -2.65 -15.42 -4.68
C VAL A 92 -2.23 -15.29 -6.14
N VAL A 93 -1.51 -14.20 -6.48
CA VAL A 93 -0.99 -13.99 -7.83
C VAL A 93 0.46 -14.43 -8.00
N GLY A 94 0.97 -15.21 -7.06
CA GLY A 94 2.27 -15.85 -7.17
C GLY A 94 3.45 -15.03 -6.66
N ILE A 95 3.22 -13.99 -5.87
CA ILE A 95 4.29 -13.20 -5.28
C ILE A 95 4.68 -13.82 -3.94
N PRO A 96 5.91 -14.36 -3.79
CA PRO A 96 6.34 -14.91 -2.51
C PRO A 96 6.41 -13.82 -1.43
N PRO A 97 6.07 -14.12 -0.18
CA PRO A 97 6.17 -13.12 0.91
C PRO A 97 7.55 -12.48 1.03
N GLU A 98 8.59 -13.24 0.78
CA GLU A 98 9.99 -12.77 0.87
C GLU A 98 10.32 -11.73 -0.18
N CYS A 99 9.52 -11.63 -1.25
CA CYS A 99 9.72 -10.66 -2.32
C CYS A 99 8.98 -9.34 -2.09
N VAL A 100 8.24 -9.22 -0.97
CA VAL A 100 7.43 -8.04 -0.68
C VAL A 100 8.11 -7.17 0.36
N LEU A 101 8.29 -5.89 0.03
CA LEU A 101 8.73 -4.87 0.99
C LEU A 101 7.61 -3.85 1.14
N ILE A 102 7.20 -3.60 2.37
CA ILE A 102 6.15 -2.62 2.68
C ILE A 102 6.75 -1.52 3.53
N ARG A 103 6.52 -0.27 3.12
CA ARG A 103 7.01 0.91 3.83
C ARG A 103 5.84 1.83 4.13
N LEU A 104 5.80 2.31 5.37
CA LEU A 104 4.80 3.28 5.80
C LEU A 104 5.48 4.63 6.00
N PHE A 105 4.91 5.66 5.39
CA PHE A 105 5.37 7.04 5.52
C PHE A 105 4.29 7.81 6.28
N GLU A 106 4.53 8.03 7.56
CA GLU A 106 3.58 8.75 8.41
C GLU A 106 3.83 10.24 8.31
N LEU A 107 2.83 10.97 7.84
CA LEU A 107 2.91 12.41 7.62
C LEU A 107 1.81 13.10 8.42
N PRO A 108 2.08 14.31 8.96
CA PRO A 108 1.04 15.06 9.66
C PRO A 108 -0.06 15.51 8.68
N ALA A 109 -1.26 15.71 9.21
CA ALA A 109 -2.43 16.07 8.40
C ALA A 109 -2.22 17.34 7.59
N GLU A 110 -1.44 18.29 8.09
CA GLU A 110 -1.14 19.54 7.38
C GLU A 110 -0.33 19.31 6.10
N ASN A 111 0.27 18.13 5.93
CA ASN A 111 1.07 17.80 4.75
C ASN A 111 0.28 17.12 3.63
N PHE A 112 -1.04 16.99 3.80
CA PHE A 112 -1.91 16.47 2.75
C PHE A 112 -2.84 17.56 2.26
N GLY A 113 -2.79 17.83 0.95
CA GLY A 113 -3.76 18.69 0.27
C GLY A 113 -4.84 17.82 -0.35
N VAL A 114 -6.10 18.07 -0.02
CA VAL A 114 -7.23 17.23 -0.44
C VAL A 114 -8.37 18.11 -0.91
N ARG A 115 -9.34 17.52 -1.59
CA ARG A 115 -10.64 18.09 -1.91
C ARG A 115 -10.64 19.59 -2.25
N GLY A 116 -10.08 19.93 -3.42
CA GLY A 116 -10.10 21.31 -3.90
C GLY A 116 -9.09 22.22 -3.22
N GLY A 117 -8.00 21.65 -2.70
CA GLY A 117 -6.91 22.43 -2.15
C GLY A 117 -6.97 22.70 -0.66
N GLN A 118 -7.81 21.98 0.06
CA GLN A 118 -7.87 22.10 1.53
C GLN A 118 -6.74 21.28 2.17
N ALA A 119 -6.22 21.78 3.29
CA ALA A 119 -5.33 20.98 4.12
C ALA A 119 -6.18 19.92 4.85
N LEU A 120 -5.65 18.70 4.95
CA LEU A 120 -6.39 17.61 5.60
C LEU A 120 -6.72 17.88 7.06
N CYS A 121 -5.90 18.69 7.76
CA CYS A 121 -6.16 19.08 9.14
C CYS A 121 -7.42 19.95 9.30
N ASP A 122 -7.92 20.51 8.19
CA ASP A 122 -9.14 21.35 8.18
C ASP A 122 -10.37 20.55 7.77
N VAL A 123 -10.25 19.25 7.57
CA VAL A 123 -11.31 18.37 7.06
C VAL A 123 -11.63 17.29 8.08
N ASP A 124 -12.92 16.98 8.25
CA ASP A 124 -13.34 15.84 9.07
C ASP A 124 -13.09 14.54 8.28
N LEU A 125 -12.31 13.65 8.86
CA LEU A 125 -11.99 12.36 8.23
C LEU A 125 -13.17 11.39 8.24
N GLY A 126 -14.04 11.48 9.26
CA GLY A 126 -15.14 10.53 9.45
C GLY A 126 -14.71 9.18 10.00
N TYR A 127 -13.45 9.02 10.42
CA TYR A 127 -12.94 7.80 11.06
C TYR A 127 -11.75 8.13 11.98
N SER A 128 -11.43 7.19 12.89
CA SER A 128 -10.31 7.35 13.82
C SER A 128 -9.01 6.79 13.22
N VAL A 129 -7.88 7.45 13.49
CA VAL A 129 -6.56 6.92 13.15
C VAL A 129 -5.95 6.10 14.30
N ASP A 130 -6.55 6.13 15.48
CA ASP A 130 -6.08 5.42 16.67
C ASP A 130 -6.66 4.00 16.73
N VAL A 131 -6.11 3.09 15.94
CA VAL A 131 -6.61 1.71 15.85
C VAL A 131 -5.54 0.65 16.09
#